data_711ad88ebebf8acf76429d1f2db83076
#
_entry.id   711ad88ebebf8acf76429d1f2db83076
#
_cell.length_a   1.000
_cell.length_b   1.000
_cell.length_c   1.000
_cell.angle_alpha   90.00
_cell.angle_beta   90.00
_cell.angle_gamma   90.00
#
_symmetry.space_group_name_H-M   'P 1'
#
loop_
_entity.id
_entity.type
_entity.pdbx_description
1 polymer ?
#
loop_
_entity_poly.entity_id
_entity_poly.type
_entity_poly.pdbx_seq_one_letter_code
_entity_poly.pdbx_strand_id
1 'polypeptide(L)'
;RMPEMRQLLDETGVTYLSNTFVPLERNGDTITLAGIDDPNGYAGQKSPEEVAGEVKEAAGDGFWLLMAHRNNLFDGEYCRLGADLVLSGHGHGGIWRLPFTDGLLGAGGQLLPGFTNGFYRCTDGHEAQVFVTRGLGGIPRLFNHPQVAVLTLHCE
;
A
#
# COMPACT_ATOMS: atom_id res chain seq x y z
N ARG A 1 4.45 -23.07 5.45
CA ARG A 1 4.96 -21.72 5.89
C ARG A 1 3.86 -20.67 6.05
N MET A 2 2.93 -20.53 5.13
CA MET A 2 1.85 -19.52 5.26
C MET A 2 0.86 -19.82 6.42
N PRO A 3 0.40 -21.05 6.64
CA PRO A 3 -0.44 -21.35 7.80
C PRO A 3 0.24 -21.09 9.15
N GLU A 4 1.51 -21.46 9.25
CA GLU A 4 2.32 -21.24 10.46
C GLU A 4 2.52 -19.74 10.74
N MET A 5 2.75 -18.93 9.71
CA MET A 5 2.90 -17.49 9.83
C MET A 5 1.58 -16.82 10.26
N ARG A 6 0.44 -17.25 9.71
CA ARG A 6 -0.88 -16.76 10.15
C ARG A 6 -1.12 -17.07 11.63
N GLN A 7 -0.84 -18.27 12.06
CA GLN A 7 -0.98 -18.65 13.47
C GLN A 7 -0.12 -17.75 14.37
N LEU A 8 1.14 -17.49 14.01
CA LEU A 8 2.02 -16.59 14.76
C LEU A 8 1.49 -15.14 14.82
N LEU A 9 0.91 -14.63 13.73
CA LEU A 9 0.30 -13.32 13.70
C LEU A 9 -0.94 -13.26 14.61
N ASP A 10 -1.79 -14.28 14.55
CA ASP A 10 -2.97 -14.39 15.42
C ASP A 10 -2.58 -14.41 16.90
N GLU A 11 -1.52 -15.16 17.27
CA GLU A 11 -0.98 -15.24 18.63
C GLU A 11 -0.42 -13.90 19.13
N THR A 12 0.03 -13.02 18.21
CA THR A 12 0.54 -11.67 18.54
C THR A 12 -0.53 -10.59 18.50
N GLY A 13 -1.77 -10.93 18.16
CA GLY A 13 -2.87 -9.97 18.03
C GLY A 13 -2.78 -9.10 16.77
N VAL A 14 -1.95 -9.47 15.80
CA VAL A 14 -1.84 -8.78 14.51
C VAL A 14 -2.94 -9.26 13.56
N THR A 15 -3.76 -8.34 13.08
CA THR A 15 -4.75 -8.64 12.04
C THR A 15 -4.08 -8.77 10.68
N TYR A 16 -4.15 -9.96 10.09
CA TYR A 16 -3.63 -10.23 8.74
C TYR A 16 -4.74 -10.06 7.70
N LEU A 17 -4.58 -9.07 6.83
CA LEU A 17 -5.52 -8.80 5.73
C LEU A 17 -4.98 -9.43 4.43
N SER A 18 -5.67 -10.45 3.94
CA SER A 18 -5.36 -11.17 2.69
C SER A 18 -6.59 -11.10 1.79
N ASN A 19 -6.61 -10.17 0.86
CA ASN A 19 -7.74 -9.86 -0.02
C ASN A 19 -9.07 -9.70 0.75
N THR A 20 -9.01 -8.91 1.82
CA THR A 20 -10.13 -8.65 2.75
C THR A 20 -9.99 -7.27 3.38
N PHE A 21 -10.98 -6.88 4.17
CA PHE A 21 -11.00 -5.58 4.85
C PHE A 21 -11.57 -5.69 6.26
N VAL A 22 -11.33 -4.67 7.06
CA VAL A 22 -11.87 -4.50 8.41
C VAL A 22 -12.27 -3.04 8.64
N PRO A 23 -13.35 -2.78 9.40
CA PRO A 23 -13.64 -1.45 9.90
C PRO A 23 -12.66 -1.10 11.05
N LEU A 24 -12.24 0.13 11.09
CA LEU A 24 -11.50 0.73 12.20
C LEU A 24 -12.36 1.82 12.81
N GLU A 25 -12.76 1.63 14.06
CA GLU A 25 -13.65 2.54 14.76
C GLU A 25 -12.89 3.35 15.82
N ARG A 26 -13.13 4.63 15.87
CA ARG A 26 -12.60 5.52 16.90
C ARG A 26 -13.54 6.69 17.15
N ASN A 27 -13.91 6.90 18.42
CA ASN A 27 -14.79 8.02 18.85
C ASN A 27 -16.13 8.12 18.13
N GLY A 28 -16.66 7.02 17.61
CA GLY A 28 -17.91 6.98 16.86
C GLY A 28 -17.73 7.13 15.34
N ASP A 29 -16.53 7.43 14.86
CA ASP A 29 -16.21 7.45 13.44
C ASP A 29 -15.64 6.10 12.99
N THR A 30 -15.89 5.76 11.73
CA THR A 30 -15.41 4.52 11.11
C THR A 30 -14.68 4.83 9.81
N ILE A 31 -13.52 4.21 9.64
CA ILE A 31 -12.83 4.11 8.36
C ILE A 31 -12.64 2.63 8.00
N THR A 32 -12.57 2.31 6.73
CA THR A 32 -12.33 0.93 6.29
C THR A 32 -10.87 0.75 5.88
N LEU A 33 -10.23 -0.29 6.39
CA LEU A 33 -8.88 -0.69 6.01
C LEU A 33 -8.93 -2.00 5.22
N ALA A 34 -8.58 -1.96 3.95
CA ALA A 34 -8.48 -3.13 3.08
C ALA A 34 -7.01 -3.51 2.83
N GLY A 35 -6.75 -4.79 2.66
CA GLY A 35 -5.45 -5.30 2.26
C GLY A 35 -5.58 -6.28 1.10
N ILE A 36 -4.75 -6.10 0.08
CA ILE A 36 -4.65 -7.00 -1.06
C ILE A 36 -3.30 -7.70 -1.10
N ASP A 37 -3.33 -8.97 -1.50
CA ASP A 37 -2.13 -9.77 -1.69
C ASP A 37 -1.36 -9.32 -2.95
N ASP A 38 -0.08 -9.70 -3.05
CA ASP A 38 0.72 -9.42 -4.24
C ASP A 38 0.10 -10.13 -5.46
N PRO A 39 -0.13 -9.44 -6.61
CA PRO A 39 -0.73 -10.04 -7.79
C PRO A 39 0.08 -11.24 -8.37
N ASN A 40 1.36 -11.35 -8.03
CA ASN A 40 2.16 -12.55 -8.33
C ASN A 40 2.04 -13.65 -7.24
N GLY A 41 1.04 -13.58 -6.39
CA GLY A 41 0.77 -14.56 -5.35
C GLY A 41 0.26 -15.90 -5.90
N TYR A 42 -0.67 -16.52 -5.17
CA TYR A 42 -1.25 -17.81 -5.57
C TYR A 42 -2.36 -17.65 -6.62
N ALA A 43 -2.56 -18.68 -7.42
CA ALA A 43 -3.64 -18.70 -8.39
C ALA A 43 -5.02 -18.72 -7.70
N GLY A 44 -5.99 -18.00 -8.28
CA GLY A 44 -7.36 -17.94 -7.77
C GLY A 44 -7.58 -17.00 -6.58
N GLN A 45 -6.62 -16.13 -6.27
CA GLN A 45 -6.86 -15.04 -5.31
C GLN A 45 -7.84 -14.01 -5.92
N LYS A 46 -8.56 -13.29 -5.05
CA LYS A 46 -9.42 -12.19 -5.49
C LYS A 46 -8.59 -11.11 -6.18
N SER A 47 -9.18 -10.52 -7.21
CA SER A 47 -8.58 -9.33 -7.83
C SER A 47 -8.73 -8.09 -6.94
N PRO A 48 -7.91 -7.05 -7.14
CA PRO A 48 -8.09 -5.78 -6.46
C PRO A 48 -9.47 -5.18 -6.64
N GLU A 49 -10.09 -5.33 -7.81
CA GLU A 49 -11.44 -4.83 -8.14
C GLU A 49 -12.52 -5.59 -7.36
N GLU A 50 -12.38 -6.90 -7.17
CA GLU A 50 -13.31 -7.70 -6.37
C GLU A 50 -13.27 -7.24 -4.91
N VAL A 51 -12.09 -7.00 -4.34
CA VAL A 51 -11.95 -6.49 -2.98
C VAL A 51 -12.53 -5.08 -2.86
N ALA A 52 -12.27 -4.19 -3.83
CA ALA A 52 -12.82 -2.84 -3.85
C ALA A 52 -14.35 -2.84 -3.95
N GLY A 53 -14.93 -3.75 -4.75
CA GLY A 53 -16.38 -3.96 -4.83
C GLY A 53 -16.99 -4.36 -3.50
N GLU A 54 -16.37 -5.31 -2.79
CA GLU A 54 -16.82 -5.74 -1.45
C GLU A 54 -16.73 -4.61 -0.43
N VAL A 55 -15.66 -3.79 -0.47
CA VAL A 55 -15.51 -2.61 0.39
C VAL A 55 -16.65 -1.62 0.12
N LYS A 56 -16.93 -1.33 -1.14
CA LYS A 56 -18.00 -0.41 -1.52
C LYS A 56 -19.38 -0.89 -1.08
N GLU A 57 -19.66 -2.17 -1.18
CA GLU A 57 -20.91 -2.77 -0.69
C GLU A 57 -21.05 -2.64 0.83
N ALA A 58 -19.97 -2.80 1.57
CA ALA A 58 -19.98 -2.78 3.03
C ALA A 58 -19.92 -1.37 3.64
N ALA A 59 -19.12 -0.47 3.07
CA ALA A 59 -18.82 0.86 3.62
C ALA A 59 -19.49 2.01 2.86
N GLY A 60 -20.09 1.75 1.68
CA GLY A 60 -20.70 2.78 0.84
C GLY A 60 -19.67 3.79 0.36
N ASP A 61 -19.96 5.08 0.59
CA ASP A 61 -19.07 6.21 0.25
C ASP A 61 -18.18 6.63 1.44
N GLY A 62 -18.04 5.76 2.45
CA GLY A 62 -17.17 6.00 3.60
C GLY A 62 -15.69 6.01 3.21
N PHE A 63 -14.89 6.78 3.96
CA PHE A 63 -13.43 6.85 3.75
C PHE A 63 -12.76 5.48 3.92
N TRP A 64 -11.95 5.07 2.94
CA TRP A 64 -11.23 3.83 3.04
C TRP A 64 -9.79 3.87 2.55
N LEU A 65 -8.97 3.04 3.18
CA LEU A 65 -7.54 2.87 2.94
C LEU A 65 -7.28 1.53 2.29
N LEU A 66 -6.41 1.51 1.29
CA LEU A 66 -5.92 0.30 0.66
C LEU A 66 -4.45 0.05 1.02
N MET A 67 -4.14 -1.07 1.65
CA MET A 67 -2.77 -1.58 1.75
C MET A 67 -2.45 -2.46 0.55
N ALA A 68 -1.55 -1.99 -0.31
CA ALA A 68 -1.12 -2.67 -1.51
C ALA A 68 0.40 -2.60 -1.65
N HIS A 69 1.09 -3.74 -1.63
CA HIS A 69 2.54 -3.77 -1.56
C HIS A 69 3.23 -3.07 -2.75
N ARG A 70 2.71 -3.24 -3.97
CA ARG A 70 3.35 -2.78 -5.21
C ARG A 70 3.01 -1.35 -5.57
N ASN A 71 3.93 -0.42 -5.28
CA ASN A 71 3.80 0.99 -5.67
C ASN A 71 3.73 1.23 -7.18
N ASN A 72 4.36 0.38 -7.97
CA ASN A 72 4.40 0.52 -9.43
C ASN A 72 3.06 0.21 -10.14
N LEU A 73 2.09 -0.35 -9.44
CA LEU A 73 0.74 -0.60 -9.95
C LEU A 73 -0.24 0.54 -9.61
N PHE A 74 0.20 1.55 -8.87
CA PHE A 74 -0.68 2.61 -8.39
C PHE A 74 -1.43 3.30 -9.53
N ASP A 75 -0.72 3.89 -10.47
CA ASP A 75 -1.30 4.73 -11.53
C ASP A 75 -2.14 3.93 -12.54
N GLY A 76 -1.78 2.67 -12.78
CA GLY A 76 -2.48 1.81 -13.73
C GLY A 76 -3.69 1.07 -13.16
N GLU A 77 -3.61 0.64 -11.91
CA GLU A 77 -4.60 -0.24 -11.28
C GLU A 77 -5.25 0.41 -10.06
N TYR A 78 -4.49 0.77 -9.03
CA TYR A 78 -5.06 1.16 -7.74
C TYR A 78 -5.78 2.50 -7.76
N CYS A 79 -5.41 3.41 -8.65
CA CYS A 79 -6.10 4.69 -8.86
C CYS A 79 -7.61 4.54 -9.13
N ARG A 80 -8.00 3.44 -9.76
CA ARG A 80 -9.37 3.21 -10.24
C ARG A 80 -10.24 2.44 -9.26
N LEU A 81 -9.67 1.99 -8.15
CA LEU A 81 -10.39 1.18 -7.17
C LEU A 81 -11.32 2.00 -6.28
N GLY A 82 -11.14 3.33 -6.24
CA GLY A 82 -11.95 4.23 -5.42
C GLY A 82 -11.46 4.37 -3.98
N ALA A 83 -10.25 3.89 -3.64
CA ALA A 83 -9.63 4.14 -2.35
C ALA A 83 -9.25 5.62 -2.21
N ASP A 84 -9.50 6.21 -1.04
CA ASP A 84 -9.07 7.59 -0.75
C ASP A 84 -7.55 7.67 -0.60
N LEU A 85 -6.95 6.67 0.04
CA LEU A 85 -5.52 6.59 0.24
C LEU A 85 -5.01 5.15 0.06
N VAL A 86 -3.98 4.98 -0.76
CA VAL A 86 -3.25 3.73 -0.92
C VAL A 86 -1.94 3.80 -0.13
N LEU A 87 -1.63 2.76 0.62
CA LEU A 87 -0.37 2.61 1.35
C LEU A 87 0.48 1.56 0.65
N SER A 88 1.66 1.94 0.16
CA SER A 88 2.51 1.06 -0.62
C SER A 88 3.98 1.09 -0.16
N GLY A 89 4.71 0.08 -0.59
CA GLY A 89 6.15 -0.05 -0.37
C GLY A 89 6.87 -0.55 -1.62
N HIS A 90 7.47 -1.74 -1.57
CA HIS A 90 8.10 -2.50 -2.66
C HIS A 90 9.31 -1.82 -3.33
N GLY A 91 9.20 -0.54 -3.71
CA GLY A 91 10.25 0.18 -4.44
C GLY A 91 11.50 0.50 -3.61
N HIS A 92 11.48 0.24 -2.31
CA HIS A 92 12.58 0.50 -1.36
C HIS A 92 13.16 1.93 -1.45
N GLY A 93 12.37 2.89 -1.88
CA GLY A 93 12.81 4.27 -2.10
C GLY A 93 13.69 4.46 -3.34
N GLY A 94 13.71 3.48 -4.25
CA GLY A 94 14.61 3.45 -5.39
C GLY A 94 16.04 3.15 -4.96
N ILE A 95 16.27 2.02 -4.34
CA ILE A 95 17.51 1.39 -3.81
C ILE A 95 18.71 2.34 -3.65
N TRP A 96 19.15 2.95 -4.74
CA TRP A 96 20.18 3.99 -4.78
C TRP A 96 19.54 5.35 -5.01
N ARG A 97 19.96 6.32 -4.22
CA ARG A 97 19.52 7.72 -4.35
C ARG A 97 20.74 8.61 -4.51
N LEU A 98 20.63 9.64 -5.29
CA LEU A 98 21.62 10.71 -5.32
C LEU A 98 21.05 11.93 -4.59
N PRO A 99 21.91 12.80 -4.03
CA PRO A 99 21.44 14.06 -3.49
C PRO A 99 20.60 14.82 -4.54
N PHE A 100 19.46 15.36 -4.08
CA PHE A 100 18.52 16.14 -4.92
C PHE A 100 17.77 15.35 -5.99
N THR A 101 17.86 14.02 -6.01
CA THR A 101 17.07 13.17 -6.90
C THR A 101 16.17 12.25 -6.11
N ASP A 102 15.15 11.72 -6.79
CA ASP A 102 14.42 10.53 -6.33
C ASP A 102 15.26 9.26 -6.54
N GLY A 103 14.65 8.09 -6.48
CA GLY A 103 15.38 6.85 -6.67
C GLY A 103 16.08 6.78 -8.04
N LEU A 104 17.32 6.30 -8.05
CA LEU A 104 18.07 6.11 -9.29
C LEU A 104 17.85 4.71 -9.88
N LEU A 105 17.76 3.68 -9.02
CA LEU A 105 17.63 2.29 -9.42
C LEU A 105 16.50 1.64 -8.63
N GLY A 106 15.46 1.18 -9.32
CA GLY A 106 14.33 0.48 -8.71
C GLY A 106 14.64 -0.97 -8.33
N ALA A 107 13.79 -1.55 -7.49
CA ALA A 107 13.91 -2.94 -7.03
C ALA A 107 13.87 -3.97 -8.18
N GLY A 108 13.23 -3.64 -9.29
CA GLY A 108 13.21 -4.44 -10.52
C GLY A 108 14.31 -4.12 -11.52
N GLY A 109 15.32 -3.32 -11.16
CA GLY A 109 16.42 -2.91 -12.05
C GLY A 109 16.08 -1.75 -12.98
N GLN A 110 14.88 -1.15 -12.89
CA GLN A 110 14.51 0.00 -13.70
C GLN A 110 15.26 1.25 -13.24
N LEU A 111 15.71 2.07 -14.20
CA LEU A 111 16.31 3.37 -13.94
C LEU A 111 15.22 4.41 -13.67
N LEU A 112 15.48 5.33 -12.74
CA LEU A 112 14.60 6.43 -12.36
C LEU A 112 13.16 5.98 -12.10
N PRO A 113 12.95 5.04 -11.15
CA PRO A 113 11.62 4.51 -10.87
C PRO A 113 10.70 5.63 -10.35
N GLY A 114 9.43 5.60 -10.76
CA GLY A 114 8.39 6.44 -10.19
C GLY A 114 7.95 5.99 -8.80
N PHE A 115 7.21 6.85 -8.09
CA PHE A 115 6.58 6.52 -6.80
C PHE A 115 7.54 5.96 -5.75
N THR A 116 8.66 6.65 -5.52
CA THR A 116 9.73 6.10 -4.68
C THR A 116 9.56 6.35 -3.19
N ASN A 117 8.99 7.51 -2.81
CA ASN A 117 8.80 7.89 -1.41
C ASN A 117 7.90 9.11 -1.26
N GLY A 118 6.97 9.10 -0.32
CA GLY A 118 6.07 10.20 -0.02
C GLY A 118 4.72 10.08 -0.71
N PHE A 119 4.01 11.19 -0.83
CA PHE A 119 2.68 11.25 -1.43
C PHE A 119 2.75 11.51 -2.93
N TYR A 120 1.89 10.80 -3.67
CA TYR A 120 1.64 11.02 -5.08
C TYR A 120 0.14 10.98 -5.33
N ARG A 121 -0.28 11.59 -6.43
CA ARG A 121 -1.67 11.57 -6.92
C ARG A 121 -1.75 10.80 -8.22
N CYS A 122 -2.94 10.31 -8.54
CA CYS A 122 -3.20 9.72 -9.84
C CYS A 122 -2.95 10.71 -10.97
N THR A 123 -2.41 10.23 -12.07
CA THR A 123 -2.13 11.07 -13.26
C THR A 123 -3.31 11.12 -14.22
N ASP A 124 -4.29 10.23 -14.06
CA ASP A 124 -5.46 10.07 -14.94
C ASP A 124 -6.71 10.84 -14.46
N GLY A 125 -6.58 11.68 -13.43
CA GLY A 125 -7.66 12.52 -12.91
C GLY A 125 -8.53 11.87 -11.82
N HIS A 126 -8.26 10.64 -11.41
CA HIS A 126 -8.86 10.07 -10.22
C HIS A 126 -8.35 10.76 -8.95
N GLU A 127 -9.18 10.82 -7.90
CA GLU A 127 -8.84 11.55 -6.67
C GLU A 127 -7.93 10.78 -5.71
N ALA A 128 -7.77 9.47 -5.92
CA ALA A 128 -6.96 8.62 -5.07
C ALA A 128 -5.52 9.14 -4.93
N GLN A 129 -4.97 8.97 -3.73
CA GLN A 129 -3.58 9.28 -3.43
C GLN A 129 -2.84 8.01 -3.00
N VAL A 130 -1.54 7.96 -3.20
CA VAL A 130 -0.70 6.93 -2.61
C VAL A 130 0.34 7.54 -1.71
N PHE A 131 0.56 6.93 -0.55
CA PHE A 131 1.75 7.14 0.23
C PHE A 131 2.69 5.94 0.06
N VAL A 132 3.90 6.19 -0.40
CA VAL A 132 4.93 5.17 -0.59
C VAL A 132 6.00 5.31 0.48
N THR A 133 6.23 4.24 1.24
CA THR A 133 7.32 4.17 2.21
C THR A 133 8.55 3.50 1.63
N ARG A 134 9.72 3.95 2.05
CA ARG A 134 10.99 3.28 1.74
C ARG A 134 11.16 1.98 2.52
N GLY A 135 10.41 1.80 3.62
CA GLY A 135 10.48 0.63 4.48
C GLY A 135 11.81 0.44 5.21
N LEU A 136 11.88 -0.60 6.01
CA LEU A 136 13.06 -0.97 6.82
C LEU A 136 13.92 -2.05 6.16
N GLY A 137 13.33 -2.86 5.28
CA GLY A 137 13.94 -4.08 4.73
C GLY A 137 15.05 -3.83 3.68
N GLY A 138 15.73 -4.80 3.45
CA GLY A 138 16.38 -5.76 3.00
C GLY A 138 17.41 -5.78 1.89
N ILE A 139 17.69 -4.75 1.11
CA ILE A 139 18.76 -4.73 0.09
C ILE A 139 19.79 -3.65 0.43
N PRO A 140 21.04 -3.82 0.01
CA PRO A 140 22.05 -2.78 0.17
C PRO A 140 21.58 -1.48 -0.46
N ARG A 141 21.46 -0.42 0.35
CA ARG A 141 20.98 0.90 -0.07
C ARG A 141 22.14 1.88 -0.11
N LEU A 142 22.16 2.77 -1.10
CA LEU A 142 23.15 3.84 -1.20
C LEU A 142 22.42 5.19 -1.06
N PHE A 143 22.81 6.00 -0.06
CA PHE A 143 22.18 7.30 0.28
C PHE A 143 20.66 7.23 0.49
N ASN A 144 20.16 6.09 0.89
CA ASN A 144 18.75 5.79 1.02
C ASN A 144 18.48 5.13 2.38
N HIS A 145 18.27 5.95 3.41
CA HIS A 145 18.06 5.47 4.77
C HIS A 145 16.73 4.71 4.91
N PRO A 146 16.68 3.66 5.75
CA PRO A 146 15.42 3.02 6.16
C PRO A 146 14.43 4.05 6.72
N GLN A 147 13.14 3.79 6.56
CA GLN A 147 12.07 4.71 6.96
C GLN A 147 10.95 3.97 7.69
N VAL A 148 10.56 4.52 8.82
CA VAL A 148 9.25 4.31 9.44
C VAL A 148 8.46 5.60 9.23
N ALA A 149 7.27 5.48 8.66
CA ALA A 149 6.38 6.61 8.43
C ALA A 149 5.21 6.57 9.45
N VAL A 150 4.86 7.73 9.98
CA VAL A 150 3.65 7.93 10.78
C VAL A 150 2.73 8.81 9.94
N LEU A 151 1.53 8.32 9.67
CA LEU A 151 0.49 9.05 8.97
C LEU A 151 -0.62 9.40 9.96
N THR A 152 -1.05 10.65 9.96
CA THR A 152 -2.17 11.11 10.76
C THR A 152 -3.30 11.51 9.82
N LEU A 153 -4.48 10.93 10.03
CA LEU A 153 -5.70 11.30 9.33
C LEU A 153 -6.45 12.32 10.17
N HIS A 154 -6.97 13.35 9.52
CA HIS A 154 -7.81 14.37 10.14
C HIS A 154 -9.13 14.41 9.39
N CYS A 155 -10.25 14.48 10.12
CA CYS A 155 -11.55 14.90 9.57
C CYS A 155 -11.58 16.43 9.57
N GLU A 156 -12.01 17.02 8.46
CA GLU A 156 -12.32 18.44 8.34
C GLU A 156 -13.80 18.68 8.55
#